data_fc76a412d32d9eb48d121dc55864c7b9
#
_entry.id   fc76a412d32d9eb48d121dc55864c7b9
#
_cell.length_a   1.000
_cell.length_b   1.000
_cell.length_c   1.000
_cell.angle_alpha   90.00
_cell.angle_beta   90.00
_cell.angle_gamma   90.00
#
_symmetry.space_group_name_H-M   'P 1'
#
loop_
_entity.id
_entity.type
_entity.pdbx_description
1 polymer ?
#
loop_
_entity_poly.entity_id
_entity_poly.type
_entity_poly.pdbx_seq_one_letter_code
_entity_poly.pdbx_strand_id
1 'polypeptide(L)'
;MDLKKYKTSNLDIYQSDLFWKSINSLQLFSETKNNLLRAVVPPSKSEKMMSFLKNKYRYFIDWSGALFWIEVPGDQNIKEVKNTIIQNNGYVTIIKKSEDFEFTEKLFTIDDTKLMISKKIKESFDPRGLFNPGKMYKDF
;
A
#
# COMPACT_ATOMS: atom_id res chain seq x y z
N MET A 1 -17.43 21.56 -16.22
CA MET A 1 -17.20 20.17 -16.70
C MET A 1 -18.55 19.62 -17.13
N ASP A 2 -18.74 19.27 -18.38
CA ASP A 2 -20.03 18.73 -18.88
C ASP A 2 -20.09 17.22 -18.57
N LEU A 3 -20.83 16.85 -17.53
CA LEU A 3 -21.00 15.44 -17.09
C LEU A 3 -21.89 14.61 -18.04
N LYS A 4 -22.61 15.23 -18.97
CA LYS A 4 -23.46 14.52 -19.96
C LYS A 4 -22.66 13.57 -20.86
N LYS A 5 -21.35 13.77 -20.95
CA LYS A 5 -20.44 12.91 -21.73
C LYS A 5 -20.13 11.58 -21.04
N TYR A 6 -20.45 11.44 -19.75
CA TYR A 6 -20.15 10.26 -18.96
C TYR A 6 -21.45 9.58 -18.52
N LYS A 7 -21.45 8.24 -18.52
CA LYS A 7 -22.54 7.48 -17.94
C LYS A 7 -22.51 7.67 -16.42
N THR A 8 -23.48 8.37 -15.87
CA THR A 8 -23.59 8.66 -14.44
C THR A 8 -24.82 7.98 -13.85
N SER A 9 -24.75 7.61 -12.58
CA SER A 9 -25.88 7.14 -11.78
C SER A 9 -25.87 7.85 -10.42
N ASN A 10 -27.06 8.03 -9.86
CA ASN A 10 -27.20 8.54 -8.50
C ASN A 10 -27.31 7.35 -7.53
N LEU A 11 -26.63 7.45 -6.41
CA LEU A 11 -26.79 6.54 -5.28
C LEU A 11 -27.69 7.19 -4.24
N ASP A 12 -28.63 6.45 -3.68
CA ASP A 12 -29.32 6.89 -2.47
C ASP A 12 -28.40 6.85 -1.26
N ILE A 13 -28.86 7.34 -0.09
CA ILE A 13 -28.07 7.43 1.13
C ILE A 13 -27.55 6.04 1.56
N TYR A 14 -28.39 5.02 1.49
CA TYR A 14 -28.03 3.67 1.88
C TYR A 14 -27.00 3.03 0.92
N GLN A 15 -27.23 3.18 -0.37
CA GLN A 15 -26.30 2.72 -1.41
C GLN A 15 -24.94 3.43 -1.31
N SER A 16 -24.95 4.74 -1.04
CA SER A 16 -23.74 5.51 -0.81
C SER A 16 -22.96 5.03 0.41
N ASP A 17 -23.64 4.76 1.53
CA ASP A 17 -23.02 4.23 2.75
C ASP A 17 -22.39 2.85 2.51
N LEU A 18 -23.10 1.94 1.84
CA LEU A 18 -22.56 0.63 1.47
C LEU A 18 -21.35 0.74 0.54
N PHE A 19 -21.41 1.63 -0.45
CA PHE A 19 -20.30 1.87 -1.36
C PHE A 19 -19.04 2.33 -0.61
N TRP A 20 -19.16 3.35 0.24
CA TRP A 20 -18.02 3.83 1.03
C TRP A 20 -17.51 2.82 2.04
N LYS A 21 -18.38 2.02 2.66
CA LYS A 21 -17.98 0.90 3.52
C LYS A 21 -17.17 -0.13 2.74
N SER A 22 -17.57 -0.47 1.52
CA SER A 22 -16.84 -1.43 0.69
C SER A 22 -15.44 -0.93 0.30
N ILE A 23 -15.31 0.37 0.03
CA ILE A 23 -14.02 1.00 -0.25
C ILE A 23 -13.14 1.00 1.01
N ASN A 24 -13.67 1.47 2.14
CA ASN A 24 -12.92 1.57 3.39
C ASN A 24 -12.47 0.21 3.93
N SER A 25 -13.26 -0.83 3.72
CA SER A 25 -12.92 -2.21 4.11
C SER A 25 -12.02 -2.92 3.11
N LEU A 26 -11.65 -2.30 1.99
CA LEU A 26 -10.91 -2.91 0.89
C LEU A 26 -11.56 -4.20 0.39
N GLN A 27 -12.90 -4.22 0.29
CA GLN A 27 -13.67 -5.39 -0.10
C GLN A 27 -13.22 -6.00 -1.42
N LEU A 28 -12.66 -5.17 -2.33
CA LEU A 28 -12.05 -5.62 -3.57
C LEU A 28 -10.96 -6.68 -3.36
N PHE A 29 -10.28 -6.65 -2.21
CA PHE A 29 -9.15 -7.54 -1.88
C PHE A 29 -9.47 -8.51 -0.73
N SER A 30 -10.74 -8.62 -0.29
CA SER A 30 -11.12 -9.46 0.86
C SER A 30 -10.64 -10.92 0.71
N GLU A 31 -10.83 -11.49 -0.47
CA GLU A 31 -10.52 -12.90 -0.77
C GLU A 31 -9.08 -13.11 -1.27
N THR A 32 -8.24 -12.06 -1.31
CA THR A 32 -6.88 -12.23 -1.83
C THR A 32 -6.04 -13.09 -0.90
N LYS A 33 -5.31 -14.05 -1.49
CA LYS A 33 -4.23 -14.82 -0.83
C LYS A 33 -2.85 -14.24 -1.12
N ASN A 34 -2.80 -13.25 -1.99
CA ASN A 34 -1.58 -12.56 -2.39
C ASN A 34 -1.16 -11.47 -1.39
N ASN A 35 0.02 -10.92 -1.61
CA ASN A 35 0.47 -9.76 -0.85
C ASN A 35 -0.36 -8.53 -1.21
N LEU A 36 -0.76 -7.75 -0.22
CA LEU A 36 -1.44 -6.47 -0.43
C LEU A 36 -0.52 -5.33 0.02
N LEU A 37 -0.18 -4.48 -0.92
CA LEU A 37 0.68 -3.32 -0.72
C LEU A 37 -0.14 -2.04 -0.72
N ARG A 38 0.19 -1.15 0.21
CA ARG A 38 -0.28 0.23 0.24
C ARG A 38 0.87 1.14 -0.20
N ALA A 39 0.75 1.75 -1.36
CA ALA A 39 1.76 2.63 -1.93
C ALA A 39 1.24 4.07 -2.03
N VAL A 40 2.08 5.03 -1.66
CA VAL A 40 1.78 6.44 -1.85
C VAL A 40 2.85 7.06 -2.74
N VAL A 41 2.42 7.76 -3.77
CA VAL A 41 3.28 8.47 -4.72
C VAL A 41 2.78 9.89 -4.92
N PRO A 42 3.63 10.83 -5.33
CA PRO A 42 3.16 12.16 -5.75
C PRO A 42 2.10 12.02 -6.88
N PRO A 43 0.98 12.77 -6.85
CA PRO A 43 -0.07 12.67 -7.88
C PRO A 43 0.45 12.85 -9.31
N SER A 44 1.51 13.65 -9.49
CA SER A 44 2.19 13.83 -10.78
C SER A 44 2.85 12.56 -11.34
N LYS A 45 2.98 11.52 -10.52
CA LYS A 45 3.54 10.20 -10.91
C LYS A 45 2.48 9.12 -11.10
N SER A 46 1.21 9.44 -10.86
CA SER A 46 0.09 8.48 -10.95
C SER A 46 0.00 7.81 -12.31
N GLU A 47 0.10 8.58 -13.39
CA GLU A 47 0.01 8.04 -14.75
C GLU A 47 1.11 7.01 -15.03
N LYS A 48 2.34 7.31 -14.60
CA LYS A 48 3.46 6.39 -14.73
C LYS A 48 3.26 5.11 -13.92
N MET A 49 2.72 5.24 -12.70
CA MET A 49 2.37 4.09 -11.86
C MET A 49 1.26 3.26 -12.48
N MET A 50 0.18 3.89 -12.97
CA MET A 50 -0.90 3.19 -13.65
C MET A 50 -0.39 2.41 -14.88
N SER A 51 0.46 3.03 -15.69
CA SER A 51 1.05 2.39 -16.87
C SER A 51 1.90 1.16 -16.50
N PHE A 52 2.62 1.22 -15.40
CA PHE A 52 3.40 0.08 -14.89
C PHE A 52 2.50 -1.05 -14.38
N LEU A 53 1.43 -0.71 -13.62
CA LEU A 53 0.54 -1.68 -13.00
C LEU A 53 -0.46 -2.31 -13.97
N LYS A 54 -0.85 -1.57 -15.01
CA LYS A 54 -1.85 -1.98 -16.00
C LYS A 54 -1.48 -3.33 -16.62
N ASN A 55 -2.45 -4.24 -16.63
CA ASN A 55 -2.33 -5.61 -17.17
C ASN A 55 -1.36 -6.55 -16.42
N LYS A 56 -0.69 -6.07 -15.36
CA LYS A 56 0.21 -6.89 -14.54
C LYS A 56 -0.38 -7.21 -13.17
N TYR A 57 -1.01 -6.22 -12.55
CA TYR A 57 -1.47 -6.29 -11.17
C TYR A 57 -2.90 -5.83 -11.03
N ARG A 58 -3.62 -6.39 -10.07
CA ARG A 58 -4.90 -5.85 -9.63
C ARG A 58 -4.64 -4.70 -8.66
N TYR A 59 -5.24 -3.55 -8.91
CA TYR A 59 -5.02 -2.37 -8.06
C TYR A 59 -6.26 -1.49 -7.95
N PHE A 60 -6.29 -0.68 -6.90
CA PHE A 60 -7.28 0.35 -6.64
C PHE A 60 -6.56 1.66 -6.35
N ILE A 61 -7.09 2.77 -6.85
CA ILE A 61 -6.49 4.11 -6.70
C ILE A 61 -7.43 4.97 -5.87
N ASP A 62 -6.83 5.70 -4.92
CA ASP A 62 -7.52 6.65 -4.05
C ASP A 62 -6.70 7.95 -3.91
N TRP A 63 -7.18 8.89 -3.09
CA TRP A 63 -6.53 10.18 -2.81
C TRP A 63 -6.13 10.93 -4.07
N SER A 64 -7.08 11.05 -5.03
CA SER A 64 -6.85 11.75 -6.30
C SER A 64 -5.59 11.28 -7.05
N GLY A 65 -5.32 9.98 -6.98
CA GLY A 65 -4.18 9.36 -7.66
C GLY A 65 -2.90 9.26 -6.83
N ALA A 66 -2.91 9.67 -5.57
CA ALA A 66 -1.73 9.56 -4.71
C ALA A 66 -1.59 8.22 -4.01
N LEU A 67 -2.69 7.51 -3.75
CA LEU A 67 -2.70 6.24 -3.02
C LEU A 67 -3.06 5.10 -3.95
N PHE A 68 -2.25 4.04 -3.90
CA PHE A 68 -2.46 2.79 -4.62
C PHE A 68 -2.53 1.63 -3.63
N TRP A 69 -3.57 0.82 -3.76
CA TRP A 69 -3.66 -0.50 -3.15
C TRP A 69 -3.36 -1.51 -4.24
N ILE A 70 -2.33 -2.34 -4.06
CA ILE A 70 -1.79 -3.20 -5.12
C ILE A 70 -1.73 -4.63 -4.61
N GLU A 71 -2.40 -5.54 -5.29
CA GLU A 71 -2.30 -6.96 -5.06
C GLU A 71 -1.13 -7.53 -5.85
N VAL A 72 -0.15 -8.12 -5.15
CA VAL A 72 1.10 -8.60 -5.74
C VAL A 72 1.27 -10.09 -5.44
N PRO A 73 1.19 -10.98 -6.46
CA PRO A 73 1.41 -12.39 -6.28
C PRO A 73 2.90 -12.71 -6.11
N GLY A 74 3.23 -13.47 -5.07
CA GLY A 74 4.59 -13.93 -4.77
C GLY A 74 5.58 -12.83 -4.40
N ASP A 75 6.69 -13.23 -3.79
CA ASP A 75 7.66 -12.29 -3.23
C ASP A 75 8.57 -11.64 -4.27
N GLN A 76 8.85 -12.35 -5.37
CA GLN A 76 9.73 -11.82 -6.43
C GLN A 76 9.18 -10.54 -7.07
N ASN A 77 7.86 -10.46 -7.21
CA ASN A 77 7.20 -9.29 -7.79
C ASN A 77 7.18 -8.09 -6.83
N ILE A 78 7.26 -8.32 -5.52
CA ILE A 78 7.29 -7.24 -4.52
C ILE A 78 8.50 -6.34 -4.73
N LYS A 79 9.68 -6.88 -5.02
CA LYS A 79 10.89 -6.09 -5.28
C LYS A 79 10.72 -5.15 -6.46
N GLU A 80 10.17 -5.64 -7.57
CA GLU A 80 9.92 -4.82 -8.76
C GLU A 80 8.96 -3.67 -8.44
N VAL A 81 7.85 -3.99 -7.78
CA VAL A 81 6.83 -2.98 -7.40
C VAL A 81 7.41 -1.96 -6.43
N LYS A 82 8.11 -2.39 -5.37
CA LYS A 82 8.77 -1.49 -4.40
C LYS A 82 9.78 -0.57 -5.07
N ASN A 83 10.65 -1.11 -5.91
CA ASN A 83 11.66 -0.33 -6.62
C ASN A 83 11.01 0.71 -7.54
N THR A 84 9.95 0.34 -8.26
CA THR A 84 9.21 1.27 -9.12
C THR A 84 8.58 2.39 -8.31
N ILE A 85 7.99 2.10 -7.14
CA ILE A 85 7.41 3.10 -6.25
C ILE A 85 8.48 4.06 -5.73
N ILE A 86 9.63 3.55 -5.26
CA ILE A 86 10.76 4.36 -4.76
C ILE A 86 11.31 5.27 -5.87
N GLN A 87 11.52 4.75 -7.09
CA GLN A 87 11.98 5.52 -8.25
C GLN A 87 11.02 6.65 -8.64
N ASN A 88 9.75 6.55 -8.24
CA ASN A 88 8.74 7.59 -8.44
C ASN A 88 8.53 8.45 -7.18
N ASN A 89 9.51 8.51 -6.28
CA ASN A 89 9.48 9.29 -5.04
C ASN A 89 8.32 8.89 -4.11
N GLY A 90 7.89 7.64 -4.19
CA GLY A 90 6.86 7.08 -3.35
C GLY A 90 7.41 6.27 -2.19
N TYR A 91 6.51 5.84 -1.33
CA TYR A 91 6.78 4.87 -0.28
C TYR A 91 5.71 3.79 -0.26
N VAL A 92 6.07 2.61 0.24
CA VAL A 92 5.19 1.45 0.26
C VAL A 92 5.23 0.75 1.61
N THR A 93 4.07 0.25 2.01
CA THR A 93 3.88 -0.59 3.20
C THR A 93 3.20 -1.88 2.78
N ILE A 94 3.69 -3.01 3.25
CA ILE A 94 3.01 -4.30 3.07
C ILE A 94 1.95 -4.43 4.16
N ILE A 95 0.68 -4.49 3.77
CA ILE A 95 -0.47 -4.55 4.68
C ILE A 95 -0.90 -5.98 4.96
N LYS A 96 -0.91 -6.82 3.93
CA LYS A 96 -1.20 -8.25 4.03
C LYS A 96 -0.08 -9.02 3.34
N LYS A 97 0.31 -10.14 3.93
CA LYS A 97 1.31 -11.06 3.39
C LYS A 97 0.61 -12.31 2.86
N SER A 98 1.12 -12.86 1.76
CA SER A 98 0.81 -14.21 1.33
C SER A 98 1.33 -15.25 2.34
N GLU A 99 0.81 -16.47 2.27
CA GLU A 99 1.29 -17.57 3.12
C GLU A 99 2.76 -17.91 2.86
N ASP A 100 3.21 -17.77 1.60
CA ASP A 100 4.58 -18.06 1.16
C ASP A 100 5.54 -16.88 1.35
N PHE A 101 5.11 -15.82 2.07
CA PHE A 101 5.93 -14.63 2.25
C PHE A 101 7.14 -14.91 3.13
N GLU A 102 8.33 -14.88 2.55
CA GLU A 102 9.58 -14.92 3.29
C GLU A 102 9.93 -13.54 3.88
N PHE A 103 10.29 -13.53 5.17
CA PHE A 103 10.52 -12.31 5.95
C PHE A 103 11.85 -11.60 5.60
N THR A 104 12.34 -11.72 4.36
CA THR A 104 13.54 -11.07 3.88
C THR A 104 13.31 -9.60 3.50
N GLU A 105 12.06 -9.23 3.25
CA GLU A 105 11.70 -7.89 2.79
C GLU A 105 11.22 -7.00 3.95
N LYS A 106 11.70 -5.76 3.98
CA LYS A 106 11.20 -4.73 4.93
C LYS A 106 9.73 -4.43 4.62
N LEU A 107 8.87 -4.46 5.64
CA LEU A 107 7.45 -4.15 5.52
C LEU A 107 7.19 -2.69 5.08
N PHE A 108 8.09 -1.81 5.44
CA PHE A 108 8.00 -0.38 5.17
C PHE A 108 9.21 0.08 4.37
N THR A 109 8.97 0.99 3.44
CA THR A 109 10.05 1.72 2.79
C THR A 109 10.55 2.79 3.76
N ILE A 110 11.80 2.71 4.15
CA ILE A 110 12.43 3.67 5.04
C ILE A 110 13.89 3.85 4.65
N ASP A 111 14.37 5.09 4.63
CA ASP A 111 15.80 5.38 4.46
C ASP A 111 16.58 5.13 5.76
N ASP A 112 17.90 4.99 5.64
CA ASP A 112 18.75 4.62 6.76
C ASP A 112 18.76 5.68 7.88
N THR A 113 18.61 6.95 7.54
CA THR A 113 18.55 8.04 8.53
C THR A 113 17.27 7.94 9.36
N LYS A 114 16.13 7.75 8.72
CA LYS A 114 14.85 7.55 9.42
C LYS A 114 14.86 6.25 10.23
N LEU A 115 15.46 5.20 9.69
CA LEU A 115 15.59 3.92 10.40
C LEU A 115 16.40 4.11 11.69
N MET A 116 17.55 4.81 11.62
CA MET A 116 18.38 5.12 12.79
C MET A 116 17.61 5.93 13.83
N ILE A 117 16.88 6.97 13.42
CA ILE A 117 16.05 7.77 14.31
C ILE A 117 14.95 6.90 14.96
N SER A 118 14.27 6.07 14.18
CA SER A 118 13.23 5.17 14.69
C SER A 118 13.77 4.19 15.72
N LYS A 119 14.98 3.66 15.52
CA LYS A 119 15.68 2.81 16.51
C LYS A 119 15.92 3.56 17.81
N LYS A 120 16.49 4.75 17.76
CA LYS A 120 16.73 5.56 18.96
C LYS A 120 15.45 5.90 19.73
N ILE A 121 14.37 6.21 19.02
CA ILE A 121 13.04 6.43 19.62
C ILE A 121 12.57 5.15 20.31
N LYS A 122 12.63 4.02 19.61
CA LYS A 122 12.22 2.72 20.16
C LYS A 122 13.02 2.38 21.41
N GLU A 123 14.33 2.50 21.38
CA GLU A 123 15.23 2.26 22.53
C GLU A 123 14.93 3.16 23.73
N SER A 124 14.54 4.43 23.46
CA SER A 124 14.20 5.38 24.51
C SER A 124 12.88 5.04 25.22
N PHE A 125 11.86 4.59 24.47
CA PHE A 125 10.54 4.28 25.02
C PHE A 125 10.37 2.83 25.44
N ASP A 126 11.10 1.92 24.84
CA ASP A 126 11.04 0.48 25.10
C ASP A 126 12.44 -0.15 25.14
N PRO A 127 13.25 0.22 26.13
CA PRO A 127 14.66 -0.23 26.22
C PRO A 127 14.79 -1.75 26.40
N ARG A 128 13.72 -2.43 26.79
CA ARG A 128 13.69 -3.90 26.94
C ARG A 128 13.10 -4.63 25.73
N GLY A 129 12.66 -3.91 24.70
CA GLY A 129 12.10 -4.50 23.46
C GLY A 129 10.83 -5.34 23.68
N LEU A 130 9.98 -4.98 24.64
CA LEU A 130 8.80 -5.75 25.01
C LEU A 130 7.60 -5.52 24.08
N PHE A 131 7.52 -4.34 23.45
CA PHE A 131 6.37 -3.95 22.64
C PHE A 131 6.59 -4.28 21.17
N ASN A 132 5.76 -5.18 20.64
CA ASN A 132 5.73 -5.55 19.22
C ASN A 132 7.12 -5.88 18.60
N PRO A 133 7.94 -6.73 19.23
CA PRO A 133 9.27 -7.05 18.72
C PRO A 133 9.17 -7.63 17.30
N GLY A 134 9.99 -7.14 16.37
CA GLY A 134 10.05 -7.62 14.99
C GLY A 134 8.83 -7.33 14.11
N LYS A 135 7.82 -6.59 14.59
CA LYS A 135 6.57 -6.34 13.83
C LYS A 135 6.78 -5.41 12.62
N MET A 136 7.56 -4.35 12.79
CA MET A 136 7.84 -3.39 11.70
C MET A 136 9.16 -3.69 11.00
N TYR A 137 10.17 -3.99 11.78
CA TYR A 137 11.52 -4.30 11.32
C TYR A 137 12.02 -5.53 12.08
N LYS A 138 12.77 -6.39 11.38
CA LYS A 138 13.24 -7.66 11.96
C LYS A 138 14.10 -7.46 13.22
N ASP A 139 14.82 -6.35 13.29
CA ASP A 139 15.84 -6.12 14.29
C ASP A 139 15.38 -5.27 15.49
N PHE A 140 14.12 -4.82 15.51
CA PHE A 140 13.58 -4.07 16.66
C PHE A 140 12.05 -3.92 16.66
#